data_a57643bd78c8ee0621f1c9bbdd8ca99f
#
_entry.id   a57643bd78c8ee0621f1c9bbdd8ca99f
#
_cell.length_a   1.000
_cell.length_b   1.000
_cell.length_c   1.000
_cell.angle_alpha   90.00
_cell.angle_beta   90.00
_cell.angle_gamma   90.00
#
_symmetry.space_group_name_H-M   'P 1'
#
loop_
_entity.id
_entity.type
_entity.pdbx_description
1 polymer ?
#
loop_
_entity_poly.entity_id
_entity_poly.type
_entity_poly.pdbx_seq_one_letter_code
_entity_poly.pdbx_strand_id
1 'polypeptide(L)'
;MAKIQLRNIGKSWGSFVGVDNFDLTIADKEFLVLLGPSGCGKTTTMRMIAGLEDVTEGEILIDEQVVNDLDPKDRDVAMVFQSYALYPNMDVYENIRFPLKVRKTPKAQHHERVMKAAAMVELEDFLHRKPAELSGGQRQRVALARAIVRKPKVFLMDEPLSNLDAKLRVSTRAQIKNLSHELQVTTIYVTHDQIEAMTLADRVVVMNKGIVQQVGTPTDIYDNPANTFVASFIGSPAMNLVAGTLEAGIFKTQNMEVSGFDRFPDGQVTLGFRAEDAKVSSSAAELNIQVYSLELLGDSTMVTARVGESLVAVKAAKDYSVAIGASVGIHITASICHLFDTQSGQRFKEN
;
A
#
# COMPACT_ATOMS: atom_id res chain seq x y z
N MET A 1 -23.59 9.34 4.11
CA MET A 1 -22.16 9.50 4.48
C MET A 1 -21.69 8.15 4.96
N ALA A 2 -20.57 7.62 4.45
CA ALA A 2 -20.16 6.26 4.79
C ALA A 2 -18.89 6.24 5.64
N LYS A 3 -19.03 6.59 6.92
CA LYS A 3 -18.01 6.37 7.94
C LYS A 3 -17.98 4.88 8.29
N ILE A 4 -16.80 4.26 8.28
CA ILE A 4 -16.61 2.87 8.67
C ILE A 4 -15.80 2.83 9.96
N GLN A 5 -16.22 2.00 10.91
CA GLN A 5 -15.47 1.76 12.14
C GLN A 5 -15.23 0.26 12.30
N LEU A 6 -13.99 -0.08 12.48
CA LEU A 6 -13.56 -1.42 12.89
C LEU A 6 -13.20 -1.31 14.37
N ARG A 7 -13.85 -2.07 15.22
CA ARG A 7 -13.64 -2.05 16.67
C ARG A 7 -13.16 -3.40 17.14
N ASN A 8 -11.89 -3.49 17.47
CA ASN A 8 -11.21 -4.69 17.95
C ASN A 8 -11.51 -5.93 17.08
N ILE A 9 -11.59 -5.74 15.74
CA ILE A 9 -11.93 -6.85 14.87
C ILE A 9 -10.81 -7.90 14.84
N GLY A 10 -11.22 -9.16 14.97
CA GLY A 10 -10.36 -10.32 14.88
C GLY A 10 -10.93 -11.40 13.98
N LYS A 11 -10.05 -12.15 13.31
CA LYS A 11 -10.43 -13.34 12.54
C LYS A 11 -9.48 -14.48 12.80
N SER A 12 -10.05 -15.58 13.25
CA SER A 12 -9.33 -16.82 13.52
C SER A 12 -9.99 -18.02 12.84
N TRP A 13 -9.19 -19.00 12.45
CA TRP A 13 -9.62 -20.30 11.98
C TRP A 13 -8.88 -21.38 12.81
N GLY A 14 -9.53 -21.91 13.83
CA GLY A 14 -8.88 -22.78 14.82
C GLY A 14 -7.73 -22.03 15.51
N SER A 15 -6.52 -22.55 15.42
CA SER A 15 -5.32 -21.93 16.01
C SER A 15 -4.66 -20.86 15.13
N PHE A 16 -5.10 -20.70 13.90
CA PHE A 16 -4.52 -19.70 12.98
C PHE A 16 -5.25 -18.37 13.15
N VAL A 17 -4.51 -17.31 13.49
CA VAL A 17 -4.99 -15.93 13.56
C VAL A 17 -4.64 -15.20 12.27
N GLY A 18 -5.66 -14.82 11.52
CA GLY A 18 -5.50 -14.11 10.25
C GLY A 18 -5.56 -12.59 10.37
N VAL A 19 -6.33 -12.08 11.34
CA VAL A 19 -6.40 -10.67 11.73
C VAL A 19 -6.52 -10.61 13.23
N ASP A 20 -5.71 -9.77 13.87
CA ASP A 20 -5.64 -9.65 15.31
C ASP A 20 -5.86 -8.20 15.75
N ASN A 21 -6.86 -8.01 16.59
CA ASN A 21 -7.17 -6.75 17.28
C ASN A 21 -7.05 -5.50 16.41
N PHE A 22 -7.79 -5.45 15.30
CA PHE A 22 -7.71 -4.34 14.36
C PHE A 22 -8.75 -3.26 14.67
N ASP A 23 -8.27 -2.12 15.15
CA ASP A 23 -9.05 -0.90 15.38
C ASP A 23 -8.76 0.15 14.33
N LEU A 24 -9.79 0.65 13.66
CA LEU A 24 -9.64 1.72 12.67
C LEU A 24 -10.95 2.48 12.47
N THR A 25 -10.87 3.79 12.37
CA THR A 25 -11.96 4.63 11.84
C THR A 25 -11.56 5.15 10.46
N ILE A 26 -12.40 4.91 9.46
CA ILE A 26 -12.29 5.38 8.10
C ILE A 26 -13.31 6.50 7.91
N ALA A 27 -12.86 7.67 7.51
CA ALA A 27 -13.72 8.83 7.34
C ALA A 27 -14.61 8.70 6.09
N ASP A 28 -15.71 9.46 6.04
CA ASP A 28 -16.51 9.57 4.83
C ASP A 28 -15.67 10.10 3.67
N LYS A 29 -15.79 9.46 2.50
CA LYS A 29 -15.08 9.78 1.24
C LYS A 29 -13.57 9.57 1.28
N GLU A 30 -13.04 8.97 2.33
CA GLU A 30 -11.63 8.65 2.44
C GLU A 30 -11.24 7.52 1.48
N PHE A 31 -10.06 7.64 0.85
CA PHE A 31 -9.41 6.58 0.11
C PHE A 31 -8.36 5.91 1.01
N LEU A 32 -8.76 4.82 1.63
CA LEU A 32 -7.88 4.02 2.49
C LEU A 32 -7.22 2.88 1.71
N VAL A 33 -5.91 2.70 1.88
CA VAL A 33 -5.19 1.56 1.31
C VAL A 33 -4.72 0.61 2.40
N LEU A 34 -5.05 -0.67 2.29
CA LEU A 34 -4.46 -1.75 3.08
C LEU A 34 -3.26 -2.31 2.30
N LEU A 35 -2.07 -2.14 2.85
CA LEU A 35 -0.79 -2.51 2.25
C LEU A 35 -0.05 -3.53 3.11
N GLY A 36 0.64 -4.48 2.50
CA GLY A 36 1.45 -5.47 3.22
C GLY A 36 1.77 -6.69 2.37
N PRO A 37 2.64 -7.60 2.85
CA PRO A 37 2.99 -8.82 2.14
C PRO A 37 1.79 -9.76 1.95
N SER A 38 1.93 -10.73 1.07
CA SER A 38 0.88 -11.75 0.85
C SER A 38 0.59 -12.51 2.15
N GLY A 39 -0.69 -12.76 2.42
CA GLY A 39 -1.11 -13.50 3.61
C GLY A 39 -1.13 -12.68 4.93
N CYS A 40 -0.93 -11.36 4.91
CA CYS A 40 -0.94 -10.55 6.14
C CYS A 40 -2.32 -10.10 6.62
N GLY A 41 -3.43 -10.58 6.02
CA GLY A 41 -4.80 -10.31 6.50
C GLY A 41 -5.60 -9.24 5.74
N LYS A 42 -5.04 -8.54 4.73
CA LYS A 42 -5.71 -7.46 3.97
C LYS A 42 -7.03 -7.87 3.33
N THR A 43 -6.99 -8.90 2.46
CA THR A 43 -8.18 -9.44 1.78
C THR A 43 -9.19 -9.99 2.79
N THR A 44 -8.73 -10.61 3.87
CA THR A 44 -9.59 -11.09 4.96
C THR A 44 -10.34 -9.92 5.61
N THR A 45 -9.63 -8.85 5.98
CA THR A 45 -10.23 -7.64 6.55
C THR A 45 -11.28 -7.05 5.61
N MET A 46 -10.95 -6.93 4.33
CA MET A 46 -11.89 -6.39 3.35
C MET A 46 -13.11 -7.31 3.16
N ARG A 47 -12.93 -8.64 3.16
CA ARG A 47 -14.03 -9.61 3.06
C ARG A 47 -14.94 -9.57 4.28
N MET A 48 -14.39 -9.34 5.48
CA MET A 48 -15.21 -9.13 6.69
C MET A 48 -16.07 -7.86 6.58
N ILE A 49 -15.52 -6.76 6.06
CA ILE A 49 -16.29 -5.53 5.79
C ILE A 49 -17.39 -5.77 4.75
N ALA A 50 -17.09 -6.54 3.71
CA ALA A 50 -18.06 -6.92 2.68
C ALA A 50 -19.16 -7.89 3.16
N GLY A 51 -18.98 -8.56 4.32
CA GLY A 51 -19.85 -9.63 4.80
C GLY A 51 -19.65 -10.95 4.06
N LEU A 52 -18.51 -11.13 3.39
CA LEU A 52 -18.13 -12.37 2.70
C LEU A 52 -17.31 -13.30 3.61
N GLU A 53 -16.95 -12.84 4.79
CA GLU A 53 -16.26 -13.57 5.83
C GLU A 53 -16.78 -13.08 7.18
N ASP A 54 -17.06 -14.00 8.10
CA ASP A 54 -17.56 -13.67 9.43
C ASP A 54 -16.42 -13.15 10.31
N VAL A 55 -16.71 -12.17 11.15
CA VAL A 55 -15.82 -11.68 12.20
C VAL A 55 -15.83 -12.67 13.36
N THR A 56 -14.67 -13.04 13.88
CA THR A 56 -14.58 -13.89 15.06
C THR A 56 -14.76 -13.08 16.34
N GLU A 57 -14.19 -11.86 16.36
CA GLU A 57 -14.24 -10.94 17.50
C GLU A 57 -14.42 -9.51 17.02
N GLY A 58 -15.03 -8.66 17.85
CA GLY A 58 -15.21 -7.23 17.57
C GLY A 58 -16.41 -6.90 16.69
N GLU A 59 -16.51 -5.64 16.30
CA GLU A 59 -17.65 -5.10 15.57
C GLU A 59 -17.21 -4.29 14.36
N ILE A 60 -17.95 -4.41 13.25
CA ILE A 60 -17.84 -3.55 12.07
C ILE A 60 -19.08 -2.67 12.01
N LEU A 61 -18.88 -1.35 11.94
CA LEU A 61 -19.96 -0.39 11.78
C LEU A 61 -19.83 0.34 10.44
N ILE A 62 -20.96 0.51 9.76
CA ILE A 62 -21.11 1.38 8.58
C ILE A 62 -22.22 2.39 8.91
N ASP A 63 -21.89 3.70 8.88
CA ASP A 63 -22.82 4.77 9.29
C ASP A 63 -23.45 4.52 10.69
N GLU A 64 -22.60 4.17 11.67
CA GLU A 64 -23.00 3.89 13.06
C GLU A 64 -23.85 2.61 13.27
N GLN A 65 -24.22 1.92 12.20
CA GLN A 65 -24.92 0.64 12.25
C GLN A 65 -23.93 -0.51 12.31
N VAL A 66 -24.03 -1.38 13.31
CA VAL A 66 -23.31 -2.67 13.34
C VAL A 66 -23.82 -3.55 12.21
N VAL A 67 -22.89 -4.06 11.40
CA VAL A 67 -23.21 -4.83 10.18
C VAL A 67 -22.77 -6.29 10.23
N ASN A 68 -22.25 -6.77 11.35
CA ASN A 68 -21.71 -8.13 11.47
C ASN A 68 -22.70 -9.19 10.97
N ASP A 69 -23.97 -9.09 11.39
CA ASP A 69 -25.03 -10.07 11.06
C ASP A 69 -25.80 -9.73 9.78
N LEU A 70 -25.43 -8.67 9.06
CA LEU A 70 -26.07 -8.31 7.80
C LEU A 70 -25.48 -9.09 6.63
N ASP A 71 -26.37 -9.61 5.78
CA ASP A 71 -25.98 -10.20 4.50
C ASP A 71 -25.17 -9.19 3.65
N PRO A 72 -24.23 -9.64 2.82
CA PRO A 72 -23.45 -8.75 1.92
C PRO A 72 -24.30 -7.83 1.05
N LYS A 73 -25.49 -8.28 0.62
CA LYS A 73 -26.44 -7.52 -0.22
C LYS A 73 -27.03 -6.30 0.51
N ASP A 74 -27.10 -6.34 1.86
CA ASP A 74 -27.76 -5.35 2.71
C ASP A 74 -26.77 -4.32 3.31
N ARG A 75 -25.45 -4.54 3.15
CA ARG A 75 -24.39 -3.62 3.64
C ARG A 75 -24.14 -2.41 2.76
N ASP A 76 -24.78 -2.31 1.61
CA ASP A 76 -24.62 -1.25 0.60
C ASP A 76 -23.16 -1.02 0.14
N VAL A 77 -22.38 -2.08 0.06
CA VAL A 77 -21.00 -2.10 -0.42
C VAL A 77 -20.93 -2.63 -1.84
N ALA A 78 -19.99 -2.15 -2.66
CA ALA A 78 -19.66 -2.73 -3.95
C ALA A 78 -18.22 -3.21 -3.95
N MET A 79 -17.98 -4.42 -4.45
CA MET A 79 -16.64 -5.02 -4.48
C MET A 79 -16.17 -5.31 -5.89
N VAL A 80 -14.92 -4.93 -6.17
CA VAL A 80 -14.17 -5.33 -7.36
C VAL A 80 -13.15 -6.39 -6.94
N PHE A 81 -13.27 -7.58 -7.48
CA PHE A 81 -12.40 -8.71 -7.18
C PHE A 81 -11.15 -8.71 -8.05
N GLN A 82 -10.08 -9.29 -7.60
CA GLN A 82 -8.82 -9.48 -8.32
C GLN A 82 -9.02 -10.18 -9.69
N SER A 83 -9.93 -11.15 -9.77
CA SER A 83 -10.29 -11.87 -11.01
C SER A 83 -11.30 -11.14 -11.89
N TYR A 84 -11.72 -9.90 -11.48
CA TYR A 84 -12.81 -9.12 -12.07
C TYR A 84 -14.20 -9.79 -11.95
N ALA A 85 -14.30 -11.10 -11.85
CA ALA A 85 -15.50 -11.91 -11.67
C ALA A 85 -16.64 -11.53 -12.67
N LEU A 86 -16.30 -11.29 -13.95
CA LEU A 86 -17.27 -10.97 -14.98
C LEU A 86 -18.10 -12.20 -15.36
N TYR A 87 -19.37 -11.99 -15.69
CA TYR A 87 -20.26 -13.03 -16.20
C TYR A 87 -19.91 -13.33 -17.67
N PRO A 88 -19.32 -14.49 -18.00
CA PRO A 88 -18.76 -14.73 -19.32
C PRO A 88 -19.81 -14.84 -20.43
N ASN A 89 -21.03 -15.22 -20.08
CA ASN A 89 -22.15 -15.37 -21.01
C ASN A 89 -22.93 -14.07 -21.29
N MET A 90 -22.62 -12.99 -20.53
CA MET A 90 -23.22 -11.67 -20.69
C MET A 90 -22.24 -10.76 -21.45
N ASP A 91 -22.77 -9.88 -22.31
CA ASP A 91 -21.98 -8.79 -22.86
C ASP A 91 -21.63 -7.72 -21.80
N VAL A 92 -20.89 -6.69 -22.19
CA VAL A 92 -20.49 -5.60 -21.29
C VAL A 92 -21.71 -4.88 -20.73
N TYR A 93 -22.69 -4.56 -21.60
CA TYR A 93 -23.93 -3.88 -21.20
C TYR A 93 -24.67 -4.67 -20.11
N GLU A 94 -24.89 -5.96 -20.32
CA GLU A 94 -25.60 -6.82 -19.36
C GLU A 94 -24.79 -7.06 -18.08
N ASN A 95 -23.44 -7.15 -18.14
CA ASN A 95 -22.58 -7.19 -16.96
C ASN A 95 -22.78 -5.96 -16.09
N ILE A 96 -22.76 -4.76 -16.68
CA ILE A 96 -22.97 -3.49 -15.95
C ILE A 96 -24.41 -3.39 -15.45
N ARG A 97 -25.40 -3.82 -16.24
CA ARG A 97 -26.82 -3.78 -15.90
C ARG A 97 -27.24 -4.75 -14.80
N PHE A 98 -26.55 -5.87 -14.65
CA PHE A 98 -26.94 -6.98 -13.78
C PHE A 98 -27.25 -6.57 -12.34
N PRO A 99 -26.42 -5.77 -11.67
CA PRO A 99 -26.71 -5.29 -10.30
C PRO A 99 -28.02 -4.50 -10.17
N LEU A 100 -28.43 -3.76 -11.20
CA LEU A 100 -29.69 -3.04 -11.21
C LEU A 100 -30.89 -3.98 -11.25
N LYS A 101 -30.76 -5.12 -11.97
CA LYS A 101 -31.80 -6.17 -12.02
C LYS A 101 -31.94 -6.83 -10.63
N VAL A 102 -30.83 -7.18 -9.97
CA VAL A 102 -30.81 -7.78 -8.64
C VAL A 102 -31.46 -6.87 -7.60
N ARG A 103 -31.17 -5.57 -7.65
CA ARG A 103 -31.77 -4.54 -6.75
C ARG A 103 -33.19 -4.14 -7.14
N LYS A 104 -33.80 -4.77 -8.16
CA LYS A 104 -35.15 -4.46 -8.66
C LYS A 104 -35.34 -2.98 -9.00
N THR A 105 -34.28 -2.31 -9.47
CA THR A 105 -34.36 -0.94 -9.98
C THR A 105 -35.36 -0.87 -11.13
N PRO A 106 -36.18 0.22 -11.28
CA PRO A 106 -37.12 0.36 -12.40
C PRO A 106 -36.42 0.23 -13.77
N LYS A 107 -36.93 -0.60 -14.64
CA LYS A 107 -36.32 -0.90 -15.97
C LYS A 107 -36.06 0.37 -16.80
N ALA A 108 -36.91 1.40 -16.68
CA ALA A 108 -36.75 2.65 -17.39
C ALA A 108 -35.45 3.40 -17.06
N GLN A 109 -34.87 3.18 -15.86
CA GLN A 109 -33.62 3.82 -15.43
C GLN A 109 -32.36 3.03 -15.83
N HIS A 110 -32.50 1.78 -16.29
CA HIS A 110 -31.34 0.91 -16.51
C HIS A 110 -30.42 1.45 -17.60
N HIS A 111 -30.97 1.85 -18.76
CA HIS A 111 -30.17 2.29 -19.91
C HIS A 111 -29.36 3.55 -19.55
N GLU A 112 -29.99 4.56 -19.00
CA GLU A 112 -29.31 5.79 -18.58
C GLU A 112 -28.19 5.54 -17.60
N ARG A 113 -28.44 4.70 -16.55
CA ARG A 113 -27.43 4.39 -15.52
C ARG A 113 -26.27 3.57 -16.11
N VAL A 114 -26.55 2.61 -16.98
CA VAL A 114 -25.52 1.81 -17.64
C VAL A 114 -24.66 2.69 -18.53
N MET A 115 -25.27 3.54 -19.38
CA MET A 115 -24.52 4.44 -20.25
C MET A 115 -23.64 5.42 -19.44
N LYS A 116 -24.18 6.00 -18.35
CA LYS A 116 -23.41 6.87 -17.47
C LYS A 116 -22.22 6.13 -16.86
N ALA A 117 -22.43 4.91 -16.34
CA ALA A 117 -21.33 4.13 -15.75
C ALA A 117 -20.29 3.70 -16.80
N ALA A 118 -20.73 3.38 -18.03
CA ALA A 118 -19.83 3.04 -19.13
C ALA A 118 -18.98 4.24 -19.57
N ALA A 119 -19.57 5.43 -19.69
CA ALA A 119 -18.88 6.64 -20.06
C ALA A 119 -17.79 7.04 -19.03
N MET A 120 -18.06 6.89 -17.73
CA MET A 120 -17.08 7.18 -16.65
C MET A 120 -15.80 6.33 -16.76
N VAL A 121 -15.84 5.20 -17.45
CA VAL A 121 -14.71 4.28 -17.63
C VAL A 121 -14.38 4.01 -19.11
N GLU A 122 -14.85 4.84 -20.03
CA GLU A 122 -14.54 4.80 -21.48
C GLU A 122 -14.86 3.43 -22.10
N LEU A 123 -16.08 2.94 -21.91
CA LEU A 123 -16.54 1.64 -22.41
C LEU A 123 -17.67 1.71 -23.44
N GLU A 124 -18.08 2.90 -23.91
CA GLU A 124 -19.26 3.07 -24.78
C GLU A 124 -19.16 2.25 -26.06
N ASP A 125 -17.97 2.16 -26.67
CA ASP A 125 -17.74 1.42 -27.92
C ASP A 125 -17.67 -0.11 -27.73
N PHE A 126 -17.66 -0.58 -26.47
CA PHE A 126 -17.43 -1.99 -26.13
C PHE A 126 -18.69 -2.69 -25.57
N LEU A 127 -19.81 -1.99 -25.46
CA LEU A 127 -21.02 -2.46 -24.75
C LEU A 127 -21.55 -3.81 -25.24
N HIS A 128 -21.40 -4.12 -26.53
CA HIS A 128 -21.91 -5.35 -27.14
C HIS A 128 -20.90 -6.51 -27.14
N ARG A 129 -19.67 -6.28 -26.66
CA ARG A 129 -18.63 -7.32 -26.60
C ARG A 129 -18.81 -8.22 -25.37
N LYS A 130 -18.38 -9.47 -25.51
CA LYS A 130 -18.28 -10.41 -24.39
C LYS A 130 -16.92 -10.27 -23.69
N PRO A 131 -16.80 -10.67 -22.40
CA PRO A 131 -15.55 -10.62 -21.66
C PRO A 131 -14.34 -11.27 -22.35
N ALA A 132 -14.55 -12.35 -23.11
CA ALA A 132 -13.49 -13.03 -23.87
C ALA A 132 -12.90 -12.17 -25.01
N GLU A 133 -13.63 -11.17 -25.50
CA GLU A 133 -13.23 -10.27 -26.59
C GLU A 133 -12.56 -9.00 -26.09
N LEU A 134 -12.33 -8.89 -24.77
CA LEU A 134 -11.80 -7.70 -24.13
C LEU A 134 -10.35 -7.92 -23.68
N SER A 135 -9.55 -6.83 -23.73
CA SER A 135 -8.23 -6.78 -23.07
C SER A 135 -8.37 -6.85 -21.54
N GLY A 136 -7.26 -7.09 -20.83
CA GLY A 136 -7.23 -7.09 -19.36
C GLY A 136 -7.78 -5.80 -18.76
N GLY A 137 -7.32 -4.64 -19.26
CA GLY A 137 -7.79 -3.33 -18.78
C GLY A 137 -9.24 -3.05 -19.13
N GLN A 138 -9.75 -3.53 -20.28
CA GLN A 138 -11.17 -3.41 -20.60
C GLN A 138 -12.02 -4.26 -19.65
N ARG A 139 -11.62 -5.50 -19.34
CA ARG A 139 -12.31 -6.34 -18.35
C ARG A 139 -12.35 -5.68 -16.97
N GLN A 140 -11.24 -5.08 -16.53
CA GLN A 140 -11.19 -4.34 -15.28
C GLN A 140 -12.16 -3.16 -15.29
N ARG A 141 -12.18 -2.34 -16.36
CA ARG A 141 -13.11 -1.21 -16.50
C ARG A 141 -14.57 -1.68 -16.46
N VAL A 142 -14.90 -2.83 -17.04
CA VAL A 142 -16.24 -3.43 -16.91
C VAL A 142 -16.57 -3.77 -15.46
N ALA A 143 -15.62 -4.33 -14.69
CA ALA A 143 -15.83 -4.62 -13.28
C ALA A 143 -16.03 -3.34 -12.44
N LEU A 144 -15.29 -2.26 -12.73
CA LEU A 144 -15.49 -0.94 -12.15
C LEU A 144 -16.87 -0.38 -12.48
N ALA A 145 -17.27 -0.35 -13.77
CA ALA A 145 -18.59 0.13 -14.18
C ALA A 145 -19.74 -0.64 -13.50
N ARG A 146 -19.61 -1.97 -13.41
CA ARG A 146 -20.56 -2.84 -12.71
C ARG A 146 -20.71 -2.49 -11.23
N ALA A 147 -19.63 -2.05 -10.59
CA ALA A 147 -19.66 -1.62 -9.20
C ALA A 147 -20.24 -0.19 -9.05
N ILE A 148 -19.86 0.74 -9.93
CA ILE A 148 -20.31 2.15 -9.93
C ILE A 148 -21.81 2.30 -10.18
N VAL A 149 -22.37 1.50 -11.10
CA VAL A 149 -23.78 1.61 -11.53
C VAL A 149 -24.78 1.55 -10.37
N ARG A 150 -24.35 0.94 -9.24
CA ARG A 150 -25.13 0.79 -8.01
C ARG A 150 -25.15 2.05 -7.15
N LYS A 151 -24.18 2.97 -7.33
CA LYS A 151 -23.93 4.10 -6.43
C LYS A 151 -23.78 3.62 -4.98
N PRO A 152 -22.80 2.75 -4.68
CA PRO A 152 -22.63 2.17 -3.35
C PRO A 152 -22.18 3.24 -2.36
N LYS A 153 -22.41 3.01 -1.06
CA LYS A 153 -21.85 3.84 0.01
C LYS A 153 -20.36 3.59 0.22
N VAL A 154 -19.91 2.36 0.00
CA VAL A 154 -18.52 1.93 0.17
C VAL A 154 -18.05 1.16 -1.06
N PHE A 155 -16.86 1.50 -1.52
CA PHE A 155 -16.19 0.86 -2.64
C PHE A 155 -15.02 0.00 -2.12
N LEU A 156 -15.05 -1.29 -2.39
CA LEU A 156 -14.03 -2.25 -1.97
C LEU A 156 -13.30 -2.77 -3.21
N MET A 157 -11.96 -2.67 -3.25
CA MET A 157 -11.15 -3.08 -4.38
C MET A 157 -10.05 -4.04 -3.94
N ASP A 158 -10.13 -5.31 -4.34
CA ASP A 158 -9.16 -6.35 -3.99
C ASP A 158 -8.14 -6.54 -5.11
N GLU A 159 -6.96 -5.95 -4.96
CA GLU A 159 -5.84 -6.00 -5.92
C GLU A 159 -6.27 -5.80 -7.39
N PRO A 160 -7.05 -4.75 -7.71
CA PRO A 160 -7.70 -4.64 -9.03
C PRO A 160 -6.71 -4.45 -10.18
N LEU A 161 -5.45 -4.08 -9.92
CA LEU A 161 -4.41 -3.82 -10.93
C LEU A 161 -3.41 -4.97 -11.09
N SER A 162 -3.47 -6.01 -10.26
CA SER A 162 -2.46 -7.08 -10.22
C SER A 162 -2.29 -7.83 -11.55
N ASN A 163 -3.36 -7.97 -12.33
CA ASN A 163 -3.38 -8.71 -13.59
C ASN A 163 -3.09 -7.83 -14.83
N LEU A 164 -2.63 -6.58 -14.66
CA LEU A 164 -2.32 -5.65 -15.74
C LEU A 164 -0.81 -5.53 -15.97
N ASP A 165 -0.43 -5.28 -17.22
CA ASP A 165 0.94 -4.90 -17.56
C ASP A 165 1.31 -3.52 -16.97
N ALA A 166 2.62 -3.23 -16.86
CA ALA A 166 3.13 -2.03 -16.19
C ALA A 166 2.58 -0.72 -16.80
N LYS A 167 2.48 -0.63 -18.14
CA LYS A 167 2.00 0.59 -18.83
C LYS A 167 0.52 0.84 -18.53
N LEU A 168 -0.29 -0.22 -18.63
CA LEU A 168 -1.73 -0.15 -18.38
C LEU A 168 -2.02 0.11 -16.89
N ARG A 169 -1.20 -0.43 -15.99
CA ARG A 169 -1.31 -0.18 -14.53
C ARG A 169 -1.18 1.30 -14.20
N VAL A 170 -0.23 2.02 -14.81
CA VAL A 170 -0.05 3.47 -14.59
C VAL A 170 -1.29 4.26 -15.00
N SER A 171 -1.82 4.04 -16.22
CA SER A 171 -3.00 4.76 -16.70
C SER A 171 -4.26 4.44 -15.90
N THR A 172 -4.47 3.17 -15.56
CA THR A 172 -5.65 2.74 -14.81
C THR A 172 -5.62 3.21 -13.35
N ARG A 173 -4.45 3.32 -12.72
CA ARG A 173 -4.31 3.92 -11.40
C ARG A 173 -4.79 5.36 -11.37
N ALA A 174 -4.38 6.18 -12.37
CA ALA A 174 -4.87 7.54 -12.50
C ALA A 174 -6.39 7.60 -12.69
N GLN A 175 -6.97 6.69 -13.49
CA GLN A 175 -8.43 6.59 -13.68
C GLN A 175 -9.13 6.24 -12.36
N ILE A 176 -8.62 5.29 -11.56
CA ILE A 176 -9.21 4.92 -10.26
C ILE A 176 -9.19 6.11 -9.29
N LYS A 177 -8.08 6.87 -9.21
CA LYS A 177 -7.98 8.06 -8.35
C LYS A 177 -9.02 9.11 -8.72
N ASN A 178 -9.11 9.45 -10.02
CA ASN A 178 -10.09 10.41 -10.53
C ASN A 178 -11.53 9.94 -10.29
N LEU A 179 -11.80 8.65 -10.54
CA LEU A 179 -13.12 8.05 -10.35
C LEU A 179 -13.57 8.12 -8.88
N SER A 180 -12.69 7.78 -7.95
CA SER A 180 -13.00 7.88 -6.51
C SER A 180 -13.30 9.31 -6.11
N HIS A 181 -12.53 10.27 -6.62
CA HIS A 181 -12.76 11.70 -6.36
C HIS A 181 -14.09 12.17 -6.97
N GLU A 182 -14.44 11.76 -8.19
CA GLU A 182 -15.70 12.14 -8.85
C GLU A 182 -16.92 11.53 -8.15
N LEU A 183 -16.81 10.28 -7.74
CA LEU A 183 -17.90 9.56 -7.07
C LEU A 183 -18.11 10.00 -5.62
N GLN A 184 -17.09 10.59 -4.97
CA GLN A 184 -17.16 10.99 -3.56
C GLN A 184 -17.63 9.83 -2.64
N VAL A 185 -17.07 8.64 -2.84
CA VAL A 185 -17.42 7.40 -2.13
C VAL A 185 -16.23 6.93 -1.29
N THR A 186 -16.48 6.52 -0.06
CA THR A 186 -15.47 5.91 0.80
C THR A 186 -14.91 4.65 0.14
N THR A 187 -13.60 4.61 -0.05
CA THR A 187 -12.93 3.55 -0.80
C THR A 187 -11.92 2.82 0.08
N ILE A 188 -11.99 1.49 0.10
CA ILE A 188 -10.97 0.63 0.69
C ILE A 188 -10.33 -0.17 -0.43
N TYR A 189 -9.03 0.00 -0.57
CA TYR A 189 -8.22 -0.57 -1.63
C TYR A 189 -7.16 -1.51 -1.03
N VAL A 190 -7.09 -2.73 -1.49
CA VAL A 190 -6.07 -3.71 -1.09
C VAL A 190 -5.03 -3.82 -2.17
N THR A 191 -3.77 -3.76 -1.80
CA THR A 191 -2.63 -3.97 -2.69
C THR A 191 -1.41 -4.49 -1.95
N HIS A 192 -0.48 -5.08 -2.68
CA HIS A 192 0.90 -5.33 -2.25
C HIS A 192 1.90 -4.41 -2.97
N ASP A 193 1.42 -3.57 -3.90
CA ASP A 193 2.24 -2.60 -4.66
C ASP A 193 2.33 -1.27 -3.88
N GLN A 194 3.55 -0.93 -3.47
CA GLN A 194 3.83 0.30 -2.72
C GLN A 194 3.51 1.56 -3.53
N ILE A 195 3.76 1.54 -4.86
CA ILE A 195 3.52 2.70 -5.72
C ILE A 195 2.02 2.98 -5.78
N GLU A 196 1.18 1.94 -5.82
CA GLU A 196 -0.27 2.10 -5.74
C GLU A 196 -0.69 2.76 -4.42
N ALA A 197 -0.16 2.24 -3.29
CA ALA A 197 -0.46 2.78 -1.97
C ALA A 197 -0.05 4.25 -1.84
N MET A 198 1.19 4.58 -2.22
CA MET A 198 1.75 5.94 -2.11
C MET A 198 1.04 6.96 -3.01
N THR A 199 0.47 6.52 -4.15
CA THR A 199 -0.17 7.43 -5.11
C THR A 199 -1.67 7.58 -4.95
N LEU A 200 -2.36 6.54 -4.48
CA LEU A 200 -3.82 6.52 -4.39
C LEU A 200 -4.33 6.99 -3.03
N ALA A 201 -3.66 6.61 -1.94
CA ALA A 201 -4.17 6.72 -0.59
C ALA A 201 -4.25 8.16 -0.06
N ASP A 202 -5.28 8.43 0.73
CA ASP A 202 -5.29 9.50 1.72
C ASP A 202 -4.61 9.02 3.01
N ARG A 203 -4.88 7.76 3.42
CA ARG A 203 -4.13 7.03 4.44
C ARG A 203 -3.82 5.60 4.00
N VAL A 204 -2.67 5.12 4.49
CA VAL A 204 -2.20 3.73 4.30
C VAL A 204 -2.21 3.02 5.65
N VAL A 205 -2.71 1.80 5.66
CA VAL A 205 -2.56 0.85 6.77
C VAL A 205 -1.54 -0.19 6.35
N VAL A 206 -0.37 -0.19 6.98
CA VAL A 206 0.64 -1.23 6.76
C VAL A 206 0.37 -2.40 7.69
N MET A 207 0.16 -3.59 7.12
CA MET A 207 -0.15 -4.81 7.85
C MET A 207 0.95 -5.86 7.71
N ASN A 208 1.19 -6.61 8.77
CA ASN A 208 2.09 -7.76 8.76
C ASN A 208 1.57 -8.83 9.72
N LYS A 209 1.46 -10.08 9.25
CA LYS A 209 1.05 -11.26 10.06
C LYS A 209 -0.24 -11.01 10.87
N GLY A 210 -1.25 -10.42 10.25
CA GLY A 210 -2.55 -10.13 10.88
C GLY A 210 -2.59 -8.86 11.73
N ILE A 211 -1.45 -8.20 11.96
CA ILE A 211 -1.31 -7.05 12.87
C ILE A 211 -1.06 -5.76 12.08
N VAL A 212 -1.70 -4.68 12.48
CA VAL A 212 -1.41 -3.33 11.98
C VAL A 212 -0.06 -2.86 12.51
N GLN A 213 0.85 -2.53 11.62
CA GLN A 213 2.19 -2.03 11.94
C GLN A 213 2.23 -0.50 12.05
N GLN A 214 1.51 0.17 11.15
CA GLN A 214 1.41 1.63 11.13
C GLN A 214 0.18 2.07 10.34
N VAL A 215 -0.42 3.18 10.74
CA VAL A 215 -1.46 3.90 9.99
C VAL A 215 -1.01 5.36 9.87
N GLY A 216 -1.03 5.90 8.66
CA GLY A 216 -0.64 7.29 8.41
C GLY A 216 -0.86 7.71 6.96
N THR A 217 -0.55 8.96 6.64
CA THR A 217 -0.47 9.40 5.25
C THR A 217 0.68 8.68 4.52
N PRO A 218 0.67 8.61 3.19
CA PRO A 218 1.81 8.05 2.45
C PRO A 218 3.16 8.66 2.87
N THR A 219 3.23 9.98 3.04
CA THR A 219 4.42 10.69 3.49
C THR A 219 4.85 10.26 4.90
N ASP A 220 3.91 10.17 5.86
CA ASP A 220 4.23 9.71 7.21
C ASP A 220 4.81 8.28 7.24
N ILE A 221 4.23 7.39 6.43
CA ILE A 221 4.70 5.99 6.33
C ILE A 221 6.12 5.92 5.75
N TYR A 222 6.43 6.78 4.77
CA TYR A 222 7.74 6.81 4.10
C TYR A 222 8.81 7.48 4.96
N ASP A 223 8.51 8.70 5.45
CA ASP A 223 9.48 9.55 6.15
C ASP A 223 9.61 9.18 7.62
N ASN A 224 8.54 8.64 8.23
CA ASN A 224 8.48 8.36 9.67
C ASN A 224 8.06 6.92 9.98
N PRO A 225 8.79 5.90 9.49
CA PRO A 225 8.42 4.51 9.75
C PRO A 225 8.42 4.20 11.26
N ALA A 226 7.36 3.55 11.73
CA ALA A 226 7.17 3.25 13.15
C ALA A 226 8.13 2.17 13.66
N ASN A 227 8.60 1.29 12.77
CA ASN A 227 9.48 0.18 13.12
C ASN A 227 10.33 -0.27 11.92
N THR A 228 11.27 -1.15 12.16
CA THR A 228 12.17 -1.70 11.14
C THR A 228 11.45 -2.46 10.03
N PHE A 229 10.29 -3.08 10.35
CA PHE A 229 9.48 -3.75 9.33
C PHE A 229 8.94 -2.72 8.32
N VAL A 230 8.32 -1.65 8.78
CA VAL A 230 7.78 -0.60 7.88
C VAL A 230 8.91 0.05 7.11
N ALA A 231 10.04 0.37 7.77
CA ALA A 231 11.23 0.97 7.16
C ALA A 231 11.78 0.11 6.01
N SER A 232 11.87 -1.20 6.22
CA SER A 232 12.38 -2.14 5.21
C SER A 232 11.34 -2.56 4.17
N PHE A 233 10.06 -2.47 4.49
CA PHE A 233 9.00 -2.84 3.56
C PHE A 233 8.66 -1.71 2.59
N ILE A 234 8.79 -0.44 3.00
CA ILE A 234 8.45 0.74 2.21
C ILE A 234 9.68 1.35 1.57
N GLY A 235 9.60 1.61 0.26
CA GLY A 235 10.67 2.20 -0.54
C GLY A 235 11.32 1.21 -1.52
N SER A 236 11.85 1.73 -2.61
CA SER A 236 12.60 0.98 -3.61
C SER A 236 13.81 1.81 -4.08
N PRO A 237 14.99 1.54 -3.51
CA PRO A 237 15.30 0.49 -2.54
C PRO A 237 14.66 0.72 -1.17
N ALA A 238 14.62 -0.36 -0.37
CA ALA A 238 14.25 -0.29 1.04
C ALA A 238 15.19 0.61 1.84
N MET A 239 14.76 1.07 3.03
CA MET A 239 15.63 1.80 3.94
C MET A 239 16.85 0.93 4.31
N ASN A 240 18.05 1.51 4.26
CA ASN A 240 19.24 0.88 4.81
C ASN A 240 19.09 0.73 6.32
N LEU A 241 19.32 -0.46 6.85
CA LEU A 241 19.27 -0.75 8.28
C LEU A 241 20.61 -1.33 8.70
N VAL A 242 21.32 -0.63 9.59
CA VAL A 242 22.66 -0.98 10.03
C VAL A 242 22.67 -1.10 11.56
N ALA A 243 22.98 -2.30 12.06
CA ALA A 243 23.13 -2.52 13.49
C ALA A 243 24.45 -1.94 13.99
N GLY A 244 24.45 -1.35 15.19
CA GLY A 244 25.62 -0.76 15.81
C GLY A 244 25.36 -0.38 17.27
N THR A 245 26.29 0.35 17.85
CA THR A 245 26.23 0.83 19.23
C THR A 245 26.12 2.35 19.24
N LEU A 246 25.25 2.89 20.05
CA LEU A 246 25.18 4.32 20.35
C LEU A 246 25.87 4.56 21.68
N GLU A 247 26.87 5.44 21.70
CA GLU A 247 27.63 5.84 22.88
C GLU A 247 27.88 7.37 22.86
N ALA A 248 27.46 8.06 23.89
CA ALA A 248 27.62 9.51 24.04
C ALA A 248 27.15 10.29 22.77
N GLY A 249 25.99 9.94 22.22
CA GLY A 249 25.40 10.58 21.03
C GLY A 249 26.09 10.26 19.70
N ILE A 250 27.00 9.26 19.68
CA ILE A 250 27.72 8.83 18.50
C ILE A 250 27.32 7.38 18.17
N PHE A 251 26.75 7.16 16.99
CA PHE A 251 26.51 5.83 16.45
C PHE A 251 27.81 5.27 15.84
N LYS A 252 28.18 4.04 16.21
CA LYS A 252 29.38 3.35 15.73
C LYS A 252 29.10 1.93 15.27
N THR A 253 29.72 1.58 14.16
CA THR A 253 29.87 0.19 13.68
C THR A 253 31.23 0.06 12.95
N GLN A 254 31.53 -1.08 12.34
CA GLN A 254 32.86 -1.44 11.84
C GLN A 254 33.54 -0.36 10.96
N ASN A 255 32.80 0.34 10.10
CA ASN A 255 33.32 1.33 9.14
C ASN A 255 32.41 2.56 8.99
N MET A 256 31.58 2.81 10.00
CA MET A 256 30.63 3.91 10.02
C MET A 256 30.63 4.57 11.41
N GLU A 257 30.73 5.91 11.42
CA GLU A 257 30.59 6.72 12.62
C GLU A 257 29.74 7.95 12.30
N VAL A 258 28.61 8.11 13.00
CA VAL A 258 27.69 9.23 12.81
C VAL A 258 27.39 9.86 14.17
N SER A 259 27.66 11.16 14.32
CA SER A 259 27.40 11.93 15.54
C SER A 259 26.10 12.73 15.43
N GLY A 260 25.57 13.18 16.57
CA GLY A 260 24.40 14.07 16.67
C GLY A 260 23.15 13.38 17.22
N PHE A 261 23.33 12.30 17.98
CA PHE A 261 22.25 11.56 18.65
C PHE A 261 22.22 11.72 20.17
N ASP A 262 22.66 12.86 20.69
CA ASP A 262 22.80 13.13 22.13
C ASP A 262 21.49 12.97 22.93
N ARG A 263 20.34 12.99 22.24
CA ARG A 263 19.01 12.87 22.86
C ARG A 263 18.58 11.44 23.10
N PHE A 264 19.30 10.47 22.55
CA PHE A 264 18.91 9.06 22.59
C PHE A 264 19.76 8.31 23.64
N PRO A 265 19.22 7.25 24.27
CA PRO A 265 19.95 6.48 25.26
C PRO A 265 21.08 5.66 24.61
N ASP A 266 22.19 5.52 25.32
CA ASP A 266 23.27 4.62 24.90
C ASP A 266 22.81 3.17 24.87
N GLY A 267 23.36 2.39 23.94
CA GLY A 267 23.04 0.96 23.81
C GLY A 267 23.13 0.42 22.38
N GLN A 268 22.67 -0.81 22.22
CA GLN A 268 22.57 -1.46 20.90
C GLN A 268 21.36 -0.90 20.13
N VAL A 269 21.63 -0.32 18.96
CA VAL A 269 20.60 0.32 18.12
C VAL A 269 20.76 -0.11 16.67
N THR A 270 19.68 0.00 15.91
CA THR A 270 19.70 -0.11 14.45
C THR A 270 19.51 1.27 13.86
N LEU A 271 20.48 1.76 13.10
CA LEU A 271 20.41 3.03 12.38
C LEU A 271 19.81 2.79 11.01
N GLY A 272 18.79 3.58 10.65
CA GLY A 272 18.13 3.57 9.35
C GLY A 272 18.32 4.87 8.59
N PHE A 273 18.59 4.79 7.27
CA PHE A 273 18.59 5.95 6.37
C PHE A 273 18.16 5.54 4.95
N ARG A 274 17.56 6.46 4.21
CA ARG A 274 17.15 6.23 2.82
C ARG A 274 18.34 6.34 1.87
N ALA A 275 18.32 5.54 0.79
CA ALA A 275 19.39 5.53 -0.21
C ALA A 275 19.59 6.86 -0.93
N GLU A 276 18.52 7.63 -1.12
CA GLU A 276 18.50 8.94 -1.79
C GLU A 276 18.96 10.09 -0.90
N ASP A 277 18.91 9.93 0.43
CA ASP A 277 19.29 10.99 1.38
C ASP A 277 20.80 11.02 1.64
N ALA A 278 21.47 9.87 1.50
CA ALA A 278 22.91 9.77 1.62
C ALA A 278 23.62 10.21 0.32
N LYS A 279 24.82 10.79 0.45
CA LYS A 279 25.57 11.32 -0.70
C LYS A 279 26.93 10.66 -0.84
N VAL A 280 27.22 10.20 -2.06
CA VAL A 280 28.56 9.64 -2.37
C VAL A 280 29.59 10.76 -2.47
N SER A 281 30.77 10.55 -1.88
CA SER A 281 31.92 11.46 -1.86
C SER A 281 33.18 10.75 -2.32
N SER A 282 34.09 11.50 -2.93
CA SER A 282 35.43 11.02 -3.26
C SER A 282 36.42 11.12 -2.08
N SER A 283 36.05 11.77 -0.99
CA SER A 283 36.82 11.88 0.25
C SER A 283 36.24 10.99 1.34
N ALA A 284 37.03 10.77 2.41
CA ALA A 284 36.54 10.09 3.59
C ALA A 284 35.33 10.82 4.21
N ALA A 285 34.36 10.07 4.68
CA ALA A 285 33.09 10.56 5.23
C ALA A 285 32.66 9.67 6.43
N GLU A 286 31.45 9.90 6.92
CA GLU A 286 30.88 9.18 8.08
C GLU A 286 30.83 7.66 7.87
N LEU A 287 30.62 7.23 6.62
CA LEU A 287 30.69 5.84 6.21
C LEU A 287 31.71 5.70 5.08
N ASN A 288 32.72 4.83 5.27
CA ASN A 288 33.71 4.51 4.26
C ASN A 288 33.53 3.07 3.79
N ILE A 289 33.27 2.88 2.50
CA ILE A 289 32.90 1.59 1.92
C ILE A 289 33.82 1.20 0.77
N GLN A 290 33.90 -0.12 0.51
CA GLN A 290 34.34 -0.65 -0.76
C GLN A 290 33.11 -1.01 -1.62
N VAL A 291 33.08 -0.49 -2.84
CA VAL A 291 31.97 -0.72 -3.77
C VAL A 291 31.83 -2.20 -4.07
N TYR A 292 30.68 -2.78 -3.70
CA TYR A 292 30.35 -4.19 -3.95
C TYR A 292 29.69 -4.37 -5.31
N SER A 293 28.72 -3.51 -5.65
CA SER A 293 28.09 -3.48 -6.97
C SER A 293 27.71 -2.05 -7.39
N LEU A 294 27.57 -1.89 -8.70
CA LEU A 294 27.11 -0.65 -9.33
C LEU A 294 26.00 -1.00 -10.32
N GLU A 295 24.80 -0.44 -10.12
CA GLU A 295 23.65 -0.72 -10.96
C GLU A 295 23.12 0.57 -11.61
N LEU A 296 23.06 0.58 -12.95
CA LEU A 296 22.52 1.71 -13.72
C LEU A 296 21.00 1.57 -13.83
N LEU A 297 20.26 2.44 -13.17
CA LEU A 297 18.78 2.42 -13.15
C LEU A 297 18.16 3.28 -14.27
N GLY A 298 18.97 4.02 -15.01
CA GLY A 298 18.54 4.90 -16.10
C GLY A 298 18.37 6.36 -15.67
N ASP A 299 17.71 6.62 -14.55
CA ASP A 299 17.60 7.96 -13.93
C ASP A 299 18.71 8.24 -12.90
N SER A 300 19.32 7.20 -12.39
CA SER A 300 20.30 7.22 -11.30
C SER A 300 21.22 6.00 -11.37
N THR A 301 22.28 6.02 -10.58
CA THR A 301 23.18 4.88 -10.35
C THR A 301 23.06 4.45 -8.89
N MET A 302 22.82 3.16 -8.67
CA MET A 302 22.81 2.57 -7.33
C MET A 302 24.21 2.04 -7.00
N VAL A 303 24.80 2.57 -5.92
CA VAL A 303 26.07 2.11 -5.35
C VAL A 303 25.76 1.24 -4.15
N THR A 304 26.16 -0.02 -4.19
CA THR A 304 25.92 -0.96 -3.08
C THR A 304 27.24 -1.37 -2.43
N ALA A 305 27.25 -1.48 -1.11
CA ALA A 305 28.41 -1.91 -0.34
C ALA A 305 28.00 -2.75 0.89
N ARG A 306 28.99 -3.42 1.50
CA ARG A 306 28.82 -4.12 2.76
C ARG A 306 29.24 -3.24 3.94
N VAL A 307 28.37 -3.19 4.96
CA VAL A 307 28.63 -2.56 6.25
C VAL A 307 28.33 -3.61 7.32
N GLY A 308 29.36 -4.21 7.90
CA GLY A 308 29.21 -5.40 8.72
C GLY A 308 28.53 -6.53 7.91
N GLU A 309 27.42 -7.04 8.41
CA GLU A 309 26.61 -8.07 7.73
C GLU A 309 25.54 -7.46 6.80
N SER A 310 25.31 -6.15 6.86
CA SER A 310 24.27 -5.46 6.08
C SER A 310 24.78 -5.08 4.68
N LEU A 311 23.87 -5.12 3.69
CA LEU A 311 24.07 -4.46 2.41
C LEU A 311 23.45 -3.05 2.51
N VAL A 312 24.26 -2.05 2.17
CA VAL A 312 23.86 -0.63 2.14
C VAL A 312 23.84 -0.18 0.68
N ALA A 313 22.76 0.47 0.28
CA ALA A 313 22.59 1.04 -1.05
C ALA A 313 22.49 2.56 -0.98
N VAL A 314 23.18 3.27 -1.86
CA VAL A 314 23.14 4.74 -1.96
C VAL A 314 22.85 5.14 -3.40
N LYS A 315 21.93 6.07 -3.59
CA LYS A 315 21.52 6.57 -4.89
C LYS A 315 22.43 7.73 -5.30
N ALA A 316 23.22 7.53 -6.35
CA ALA A 316 24.11 8.53 -6.93
C ALA A 316 23.55 9.11 -8.25
N ALA A 317 24.17 10.17 -8.79
CA ALA A 317 23.82 10.71 -10.08
C ALA A 317 23.90 9.65 -11.18
N LYS A 318 23.09 9.79 -12.25
CA LYS A 318 22.97 8.79 -13.33
C LYS A 318 24.29 8.48 -14.06
N ASP A 319 25.17 9.45 -14.07
CA ASP A 319 26.48 9.40 -14.72
C ASP A 319 27.63 9.05 -13.77
N TYR A 320 27.31 8.79 -12.49
CA TYR A 320 28.30 8.37 -11.52
C TYR A 320 28.90 7.02 -11.90
N SER A 321 30.21 6.95 -11.94
CA SER A 321 30.95 5.75 -12.28
C SER A 321 32.15 5.56 -11.36
N VAL A 322 32.32 4.36 -10.89
CA VAL A 322 33.43 3.96 -10.02
C VAL A 322 33.71 2.47 -10.23
N ALA A 323 34.95 2.04 -10.05
CA ALA A 323 35.27 0.62 -10.17
C ALA A 323 34.73 -0.19 -8.97
N ILE A 324 34.28 -1.41 -9.22
CA ILE A 324 33.97 -2.38 -8.14
C ILE A 324 35.26 -2.61 -7.35
N GLY A 325 35.14 -2.62 -6.01
CA GLY A 325 36.26 -2.72 -5.07
C GLY A 325 36.95 -1.39 -4.75
N ALA A 326 36.63 -0.29 -5.46
CA ALA A 326 37.16 1.03 -5.09
C ALA A 326 36.58 1.50 -3.77
N SER A 327 37.38 2.29 -3.01
CA SER A 327 36.94 2.91 -1.78
C SER A 327 36.24 4.25 -2.07
N VAL A 328 35.05 4.45 -1.49
CA VAL A 328 34.29 5.68 -1.56
C VAL A 328 33.76 6.07 -0.18
N GLY A 329 33.65 7.38 0.06
CA GLY A 329 33.00 7.93 1.25
C GLY A 329 31.49 8.11 1.00
N ILE A 330 30.69 7.94 2.04
CA ILE A 330 29.25 8.25 2.02
C ILE A 330 28.97 9.23 3.15
N HIS A 331 28.48 10.40 2.80
CA HIS A 331 28.04 11.40 3.77
C HIS A 331 26.65 11.06 4.30
N ILE A 332 26.55 10.94 5.61
CA ILE A 332 25.34 10.61 6.34
C ILE A 332 25.29 11.54 7.57
N THR A 333 24.22 12.34 7.68
CA THR A 333 24.01 13.22 8.84
C THR A 333 22.93 12.66 9.76
N ALA A 334 22.95 12.96 11.04
CA ALA A 334 21.94 12.50 11.98
C ALA A 334 20.50 12.92 11.56
N SER A 335 20.37 14.06 10.86
CA SER A 335 19.07 14.58 10.42
C SER A 335 18.34 13.73 9.40
N ILE A 336 19.05 12.85 8.67
CA ILE A 336 18.45 11.92 7.70
C ILE A 336 18.30 10.51 8.28
N CYS A 337 18.72 10.31 9.54
CA CYS A 337 18.77 9.00 10.17
C CYS A 337 17.58 8.78 11.10
N HIS A 338 17.18 7.51 11.19
CA HIS A 338 16.22 7.01 12.17
C HIS A 338 16.91 5.99 13.07
N LEU A 339 16.65 6.06 14.37
CA LEU A 339 17.13 5.05 15.30
C LEU A 339 16.00 4.12 15.71
N PHE A 340 16.29 2.82 15.69
CA PHE A 340 15.39 1.76 16.12
C PHE A 340 16.03 0.94 17.23
N ASP A 341 15.23 0.55 18.19
CA ASP A 341 15.64 -0.45 19.19
C ASP A 341 15.90 -1.79 18.49
N THR A 342 17.07 -2.36 18.69
CA THR A 342 17.49 -3.57 17.97
C THR A 342 16.67 -4.81 18.34
N GLN A 343 16.10 -4.89 19.56
CA GLN A 343 15.35 -6.04 20.03
C GLN A 343 13.89 -5.99 19.60
N SER A 344 13.23 -4.85 19.81
CA SER A 344 11.80 -4.67 19.49
C SER A 344 11.57 -4.24 18.03
N GLY A 345 12.58 -3.69 17.38
CA GLY A 345 12.48 -3.04 16.08
C GLY A 345 11.71 -1.73 16.08
N GLN A 346 11.25 -1.24 17.23
CA GLN A 346 10.49 0.01 17.32
C GLN A 346 11.39 1.23 17.18
N ARG A 347 10.89 2.26 16.49
CA ARG A 347 11.60 3.53 16.35
C ARG A 347 11.64 4.26 17.67
N PHE A 348 12.82 4.79 18.05
CA PHE A 348 12.91 5.75 19.14
C PHE A 348 12.16 7.03 18.75
N LYS A 349 11.33 7.53 19.66
CA LYS A 349 10.67 8.83 19.47
C LYS A 349 11.60 9.93 19.91
N GLU A 350 11.71 10.97 19.12
CA GLU A 350 12.31 12.23 19.57
C GLU A 350 11.41 12.84 20.66
N ASN A 351 11.94 13.01 21.83
CA ASN A 351 11.26 13.69 22.95
C ASN A 351 11.28 15.19 22.75
#